data_f6d43ba8e41ddcb4c8307b6727a14040
#
_entry.id   f6d43ba8e41ddcb4c8307b6727a14040
#
_cell.length_a   1.000
_cell.length_b   1.000
_cell.length_c   1.000
_cell.angle_alpha   90.00
_cell.angle_beta   90.00
_cell.angle_gamma   90.00
#
_symmetry.space_group_name_H-M   'P 1'
#
loop_
_entity.id
_entity.type
_entity.pdbx_description
1 polymer ?
#
loop_
_entity_poly.entity_id
_entity_poly.type
_entity_poly.pdbx_seq_one_letter_code
_entity_poly.pdbx_strand_id
1 'polypeptide(L)'
;VTQSVKGAVAWGAEGQGRGAPGARVAPRDGAVLVETSHALPIVSIVVAFRSGSAHDPVGREGLARITARMLRRGAEGYSANEIEETIDALGGEFGADVATSATTVHFEVIKRSLDKFIELGATLLARPTFSPPELARLLREAEAELIEARDSDRALCSRAFRRTLFAGHPYGRRIAGTIPTLREITRDDVAAFYARHYTRRNALVAISGDIEPGEAHRVAERLLSGLPEGEAIPDPVTDPPARPGRCLVFVDKPERTQTQMVIGGLGTDAHDPDHMALLVANTAFGGTFSSRLMQEVRAKRGWSYGASSRAGFDRHRDAFTMWTAPAAQDAAACLSLELGLLEALRRDGITEDELTFVKRYLVRSHAFEIDTARKRVHQKLEEILYDLPEGYHETYLKRVEEVTLEEANAAVRRRISEDDLVIGVVGTHAEIGEAV
;
A
#
# COMPACT_ATOMS: atom_id res chain seq x y z
N VAL A 1 -12.45 -17.98 -8.18
CA VAL A 1 -12.20 -17.17 -6.98
C VAL A 1 -11.15 -16.14 -7.35
N THR A 2 -11.58 -14.95 -7.69
CA THR A 2 -10.73 -13.83 -8.12
C THR A 2 -10.40 -13.00 -6.88
N GLN A 3 -9.22 -13.22 -6.31
CA GLN A 3 -8.69 -12.26 -5.34
C GLN A 3 -8.17 -11.03 -6.11
N SER A 4 -8.83 -9.92 -5.90
CA SER A 4 -8.42 -8.60 -6.35
C SER A 4 -7.05 -8.25 -5.77
N VAL A 5 -6.03 -8.14 -6.61
CA VAL A 5 -4.75 -7.54 -6.25
C VAL A 5 -4.96 -6.04 -6.17
N LYS A 6 -5.29 -5.53 -4.98
CA LYS A 6 -5.28 -4.09 -4.70
C LYS A 6 -3.82 -3.64 -4.54
N GLY A 7 -3.24 -3.16 -5.64
CA GLY A 7 -2.01 -2.40 -5.65
C GLY A 7 -2.29 -1.12 -6.40
N ALA A 8 -2.67 -0.05 -5.71
CA ALA A 8 -2.85 1.26 -6.31
C ALA A 8 -1.49 1.74 -6.86
N VAL A 9 -1.46 2.07 -8.13
CA VAL A 9 -0.37 2.78 -8.78
C VAL A 9 -0.90 4.18 -9.06
N ALA A 10 -0.33 5.17 -8.44
CA ALA A 10 -0.73 6.56 -8.58
C ALA A 10 0.42 7.40 -9.14
N TRP A 11 0.16 8.36 -9.99
CA TRP A 11 1.13 9.06 -10.82
C TRP A 11 0.83 10.53 -11.10
N GLY A 12 1.77 11.27 -11.18
CA GLY A 12 2.39 12.15 -11.96
C GLY A 12 2.63 13.57 -11.64
N ALA A 13 3.30 14.48 -12.03
CA ALA A 13 4.39 15.32 -12.37
C ALA A 13 4.00 16.78 -12.32
N GLU A 14 4.72 17.71 -12.59
CA GLU A 14 5.99 18.38 -12.80
C GLU A 14 5.98 19.79 -12.22
N GLY A 15 6.96 20.51 -12.15
CA GLY A 15 8.30 20.84 -12.50
C GLY A 15 8.53 22.32 -12.60
N GLN A 16 9.63 22.74 -12.19
CA GLN A 16 10.38 23.99 -12.24
C GLN A 16 10.55 24.75 -10.92
N GLY A 17 11.79 24.82 -10.56
CA GLY A 17 12.30 25.65 -9.48
C GLY A 17 12.97 24.78 -8.42
N ARG A 18 14.29 24.67 -8.52
CA ARG A 18 15.08 24.23 -7.37
C ARG A 18 14.86 25.19 -6.20
N GLY A 19 13.78 24.90 -5.46
CA GLY A 19 13.61 25.34 -4.09
C GLY A 19 14.44 24.40 -3.22
N ALA A 20 15.02 24.93 -2.17
CA ALA A 20 15.78 24.18 -1.17
C ALA A 20 14.95 22.98 -0.64
N PRO A 21 15.56 21.87 -0.17
CA PRO A 21 14.84 20.78 0.45
C PRO A 21 14.20 21.31 1.72
N GLY A 22 12.88 21.52 1.67
CA GLY A 22 12.22 22.08 2.84
C GLY A 22 10.85 22.45 2.67
N ALA A 23 9.92 22.65 2.58
CA ALA A 23 8.54 22.97 2.83
C ALA A 23 7.66 21.88 2.22
N ARG A 24 7.60 20.72 2.88
CA ARG A 24 6.48 19.82 2.74
C ARG A 24 5.22 20.62 3.05
N VAL A 25 4.29 20.66 2.11
CA VAL A 25 3.03 21.39 2.29
C VAL A 25 2.35 20.81 3.52
N ALA A 26 2.19 21.63 4.55
CA ALA A 26 1.42 21.23 5.72
C ALA A 26 0.02 20.81 5.26
N PRO A 27 -0.53 19.68 5.74
CA PRO A 27 -1.86 19.25 5.36
C PRO A 27 -2.84 20.40 5.62
N ARG A 28 -3.73 20.64 4.67
CA ARG A 28 -4.87 21.54 4.90
C ARG A 28 -5.73 20.87 5.97
N ASP A 29 -5.71 21.41 7.18
CA ASP A 29 -6.48 20.88 8.31
C ASP A 29 -7.93 20.66 7.87
N GLY A 30 -8.44 19.44 8.02
CA GLY A 30 -9.83 19.08 7.74
C GLY A 30 -10.25 19.11 6.27
N ALA A 31 -9.34 18.84 5.33
CA ALA A 31 -9.70 18.81 3.91
C ALA A 31 -10.80 17.78 3.63
N VAL A 32 -11.88 18.25 2.99
CA VAL A 32 -12.98 17.42 2.48
C VAL A 32 -12.88 17.39 0.96
N LEU A 33 -12.61 16.20 0.42
CA LEU A 33 -12.51 15.92 -1.00
C LEU A 33 -13.84 15.34 -1.48
N VAL A 34 -14.40 15.85 -2.58
CA VAL A 34 -15.72 15.43 -3.07
C VAL A 34 -15.67 15.12 -4.56
N GLU A 35 -16.27 13.99 -4.95
CA GLU A 35 -16.54 13.60 -6.33
C GLU A 35 -18.00 13.14 -6.48
N THR A 36 -18.86 13.98 -7.02
CA THR A 36 -20.28 13.67 -7.24
C THR A 36 -20.48 12.72 -8.41
N SER A 37 -21.34 11.73 -8.24
CA SER A 37 -21.79 10.83 -9.33
C SER A 37 -23.16 10.25 -8.99
N HIS A 38 -24.16 10.54 -9.81
CA HIS A 38 -25.54 10.06 -9.66
C HIS A 38 -25.80 8.75 -10.44
N ALA A 39 -24.74 8.04 -10.87
CA ALA A 39 -24.89 6.79 -11.64
C ALA A 39 -25.52 5.66 -10.82
N LEU A 40 -25.25 5.64 -9.51
CA LEU A 40 -25.82 4.70 -8.55
C LEU A 40 -26.21 5.48 -7.28
N PRO A 41 -27.30 5.07 -6.58
CA PRO A 41 -27.73 5.72 -5.33
C PRO A 41 -26.87 5.25 -4.14
N ILE A 42 -25.55 5.36 -4.27
CA ILE A 42 -24.56 4.90 -3.28
C ILE A 42 -23.65 6.09 -2.92
N VAL A 43 -23.34 6.22 -1.64
CA VAL A 43 -22.36 7.17 -1.12
C VAL A 43 -21.23 6.39 -0.47
N SER A 44 -20.00 6.62 -0.94
CA SER A 44 -18.77 6.06 -0.39
C SER A 44 -17.98 7.16 0.31
N ILE A 45 -17.56 6.92 1.55
CA ILE A 45 -16.82 7.86 2.38
C ILE A 45 -15.57 7.17 2.90
N VAL A 46 -14.46 7.89 2.87
CA VAL A 46 -13.20 7.48 3.49
C VAL A 46 -12.78 8.56 4.47
N VAL A 47 -12.66 8.21 5.74
CA VAL A 47 -11.98 9.03 6.75
C VAL A 47 -10.59 8.48 6.91
N ALA A 48 -9.59 9.26 6.52
CA ALA A 48 -8.20 8.87 6.56
C ALA A 48 -7.46 9.63 7.66
N PHE A 49 -6.68 8.92 8.46
CA PHE A 49 -5.79 9.50 9.46
C PHE A 49 -4.34 9.32 9.00
N ARG A 50 -3.53 10.38 9.09
CA ARG A 50 -2.10 10.35 8.72
C ARG A 50 -1.25 9.61 9.77
N SER A 51 -1.73 8.47 10.21
CA SER A 51 -1.11 7.59 11.19
C SER A 51 -1.36 6.15 10.79
N GLY A 52 -0.31 5.39 10.58
CA GLY A 52 -0.36 3.98 10.27
C GLY A 52 0.54 3.17 11.16
N SER A 53 0.94 1.99 10.73
CA SER A 53 1.78 1.07 11.49
C SER A 53 3.20 1.60 11.77
N ALA A 54 3.66 2.63 11.05
CA ALA A 54 4.90 3.31 11.36
C ALA A 54 4.89 3.98 12.74
N HIS A 55 3.71 4.32 13.26
CA HIS A 55 3.50 4.91 14.57
C HIS A 55 3.40 3.89 15.70
N ASP A 56 3.42 2.59 15.39
CA ASP A 56 3.44 1.55 16.43
C ASP A 56 4.70 1.70 17.28
N PRO A 57 4.59 1.73 18.61
CA PRO A 57 5.76 1.68 19.48
C PRO A 57 6.54 0.38 19.23
N VAL A 58 7.85 0.44 19.40
CA VAL A 58 8.72 -0.75 19.32
C VAL A 58 8.27 -1.78 20.36
N GLY A 59 8.04 -3.02 19.91
CA GLY A 59 7.51 -4.10 20.74
C GLY A 59 5.97 -4.12 20.86
N ARG A 60 5.28 -3.19 20.19
CA ARG A 60 3.81 -3.12 20.09
C ARG A 60 3.36 -3.11 18.62
N GLU A 61 4.16 -3.67 17.72
CA GLU A 61 3.82 -3.74 16.31
C GLU A 61 2.48 -4.48 16.11
N GLY A 62 1.58 -3.87 15.36
CA GLY A 62 0.19 -4.30 15.19
C GLY A 62 -0.82 -3.43 15.94
N LEU A 63 -0.37 -2.51 16.81
CA LEU A 63 -1.25 -1.67 17.64
C LEU A 63 -2.17 -0.80 16.77
N ALA A 64 -1.67 -0.14 15.74
CA ALA A 64 -2.49 0.65 14.82
C ALA A 64 -3.61 -0.19 14.21
N ARG A 65 -3.29 -1.42 13.75
CA ARG A 65 -4.27 -2.32 13.14
C ARG A 65 -5.30 -2.83 14.15
N ILE A 66 -4.88 -3.18 15.37
CA ILE A 66 -5.80 -3.58 16.43
C ILE A 66 -6.71 -2.41 16.80
N THR A 67 -6.18 -1.20 16.97
CA THR A 67 -6.97 0.00 17.28
C THR A 67 -8.01 0.28 16.22
N ALA A 68 -7.65 0.23 14.94
CA ALA A 68 -8.58 0.44 13.83
C ALA A 68 -9.72 -0.61 13.82
N ARG A 69 -9.39 -1.89 14.03
CA ARG A 69 -10.38 -2.98 14.10
C ARG A 69 -11.28 -2.90 15.32
N MET A 70 -10.81 -2.32 16.42
CA MET A 70 -11.60 -2.13 17.63
C MET A 70 -12.73 -1.12 17.47
N LEU A 71 -12.70 -0.21 16.48
CA LEU A 71 -13.80 0.71 16.19
C LEU A 71 -15.14 -0.01 15.89
N ARG A 72 -15.09 -1.22 15.35
CA ARG A 72 -16.25 -2.06 15.04
C ARG A 72 -16.63 -3.03 16.19
N ARG A 73 -15.93 -2.99 17.32
CA ARG A 73 -16.08 -3.96 18.42
C ARG A 73 -16.78 -3.39 19.64
N GLY A 74 -17.56 -2.31 19.45
CA GLY A 74 -18.38 -1.67 20.48
C GLY A 74 -18.14 -0.17 20.57
N ALA A 75 -19.21 0.56 20.70
CA ALA A 75 -19.24 2.01 20.89
C ALA A 75 -20.30 2.37 21.94
N GLU A 76 -20.34 3.64 22.33
CA GLU A 76 -21.35 4.11 23.29
C GLU A 76 -22.76 3.82 22.79
N GLY A 77 -23.53 3.05 23.56
CA GLY A 77 -24.88 2.61 23.23
C GLY A 77 -25.00 1.43 22.26
N TYR A 78 -23.87 0.86 21.81
CA TYR A 78 -23.85 -0.27 20.86
C TYR A 78 -22.85 -1.34 21.28
N SER A 79 -23.30 -2.58 21.40
CA SER A 79 -22.43 -3.77 21.42
C SER A 79 -21.89 -4.08 20.02
N ALA A 80 -20.91 -4.97 19.91
CA ALA A 80 -20.37 -5.41 18.63
C ALA A 80 -21.45 -6.02 17.71
N ASN A 81 -22.37 -6.82 18.26
CA ASN A 81 -23.45 -7.44 17.49
C ASN A 81 -24.49 -6.41 17.00
N GLU A 82 -24.87 -5.45 17.86
CA GLU A 82 -25.81 -4.38 17.47
C GLU A 82 -25.22 -3.48 16.38
N ILE A 83 -23.91 -3.27 16.36
CA ILE A 83 -23.21 -2.58 15.27
C ILE A 83 -23.38 -3.33 13.96
N GLU A 84 -23.10 -4.65 13.94
CA GLU A 84 -23.24 -5.48 12.74
C GLU A 84 -24.70 -5.50 12.24
N GLU A 85 -25.65 -5.76 13.12
CA GLU A 85 -27.08 -5.78 12.79
C GLU A 85 -27.57 -4.43 12.24
N THR A 86 -27.05 -3.31 12.79
CA THR A 86 -27.42 -1.97 12.32
C THR A 86 -26.84 -1.68 10.94
N ILE A 87 -25.57 -2.05 10.71
CA ILE A 87 -24.90 -1.90 9.40
C ILE A 87 -25.67 -2.68 8.33
N ASP A 88 -26.00 -3.95 8.62
CA ASP A 88 -26.73 -4.82 7.70
C ASP A 88 -28.15 -4.29 7.42
N ALA A 89 -28.88 -3.86 8.44
CA ALA A 89 -30.22 -3.30 8.32
C ALA A 89 -30.26 -1.99 7.50
N LEU A 90 -29.19 -1.22 7.50
CA LEU A 90 -29.05 0.02 6.71
C LEU A 90 -28.56 -0.25 5.27
N GLY A 91 -28.14 -1.48 4.96
CA GLY A 91 -27.55 -1.84 3.67
C GLY A 91 -26.24 -1.12 3.45
N GLY A 92 -25.38 -1.07 4.47
CA GLY A 92 -24.10 -0.38 4.46
C GLY A 92 -22.93 -1.33 4.65
N GLU A 93 -21.73 -0.79 4.45
CA GLU A 93 -20.46 -1.43 4.78
C GLU A 93 -19.61 -0.48 5.62
N PHE A 94 -18.97 -1.02 6.64
CA PHE A 94 -18.00 -0.33 7.48
C PHE A 94 -16.73 -1.16 7.61
N GLY A 95 -15.57 -0.54 7.42
CA GLY A 95 -14.30 -1.21 7.56
C GLY A 95 -13.18 -0.24 7.89
N ALA A 96 -12.03 -0.79 8.29
CA ALA A 96 -10.83 0.00 8.50
C ALA A 96 -9.60 -0.76 8.01
N ASP A 97 -8.76 -0.08 7.24
CA ASP A 97 -7.48 -0.58 6.75
C ASP A 97 -6.33 0.25 7.30
N VAL A 98 -5.21 -0.42 7.58
CA VAL A 98 -3.99 0.23 8.05
C VAL A 98 -2.86 -0.06 7.08
N ALA A 99 -2.28 1.00 6.55
CA ALA A 99 -1.03 1.00 5.81
C ALA A 99 0.14 1.41 6.71
N THR A 100 1.32 1.54 6.15
CA THR A 100 2.49 2.01 6.92
C THR A 100 2.31 3.44 7.37
N SER A 101 1.88 4.33 6.48
CA SER A 101 1.83 5.78 6.70
C SER A 101 0.43 6.32 7.05
N ALA A 102 -0.62 5.53 6.90
CA ALA A 102 -2.00 5.97 7.11
C ALA A 102 -2.93 4.87 7.61
N THR A 103 -4.01 5.28 8.29
CA THR A 103 -5.18 4.45 8.58
C THR A 103 -6.39 5.03 7.86
N THR A 104 -7.17 4.20 7.19
CA THR A 104 -8.39 4.61 6.50
C THR A 104 -9.59 3.87 7.07
N VAL A 105 -10.65 4.61 7.37
CA VAL A 105 -11.95 4.07 7.79
C VAL A 105 -12.93 4.29 6.64
N HIS A 106 -13.52 3.21 6.18
CA HIS A 106 -14.39 3.17 5.01
C HIS A 106 -15.85 3.03 5.42
N PHE A 107 -16.70 3.84 4.80
CA PHE A 107 -18.14 3.78 4.91
C PHE A 107 -18.71 3.71 3.50
N GLU A 108 -19.58 2.77 3.25
CA GLU A 108 -20.34 2.69 2.01
C GLU A 108 -21.79 2.41 2.33
N VAL A 109 -22.73 3.16 1.74
CA VAL A 109 -24.15 3.04 2.07
C VAL A 109 -25.04 3.52 0.92
N ILE A 110 -26.22 2.94 0.80
CA ILE A 110 -27.25 3.45 -0.11
C ILE A 110 -27.76 4.82 0.37
N LYS A 111 -27.94 5.74 -0.57
CA LYS A 111 -28.29 7.16 -0.31
C LYS A 111 -29.45 7.33 0.70
N ARG A 112 -30.52 6.54 0.61
CA ARG A 112 -31.68 6.64 1.49
C ARG A 112 -31.39 6.36 2.97
N SER A 113 -30.32 5.62 3.26
CA SER A 113 -29.91 5.26 4.62
C SER A 113 -28.76 6.15 5.15
N LEU A 114 -28.25 7.10 4.35
CA LEU A 114 -27.07 7.88 4.63
C LEU A 114 -27.10 8.53 6.01
N ASP A 115 -28.17 9.26 6.34
CA ASP A 115 -28.25 10.01 7.61
C ASP A 115 -28.12 9.13 8.85
N LYS A 116 -28.81 7.99 8.87
CA LYS A 116 -28.73 7.03 9.99
C LYS A 116 -27.37 6.35 10.05
N PHE A 117 -26.80 6.06 8.87
CA PHE A 117 -25.49 5.42 8.80
C PHE A 117 -24.37 6.35 9.28
N ILE A 118 -24.48 7.66 8.98
CA ILE A 118 -23.55 8.67 9.47
C ILE A 118 -23.68 8.88 10.98
N GLU A 119 -24.87 8.79 11.55
CA GLU A 119 -25.07 8.84 13.00
C GLU A 119 -24.36 7.68 13.71
N LEU A 120 -24.52 6.45 13.21
CA LEU A 120 -23.74 5.31 13.69
C LEU A 120 -22.24 5.54 13.49
N GLY A 121 -21.80 5.90 12.27
CA GLY A 121 -20.41 6.12 11.94
C GLY A 121 -19.72 7.16 12.81
N ALA A 122 -20.39 8.28 13.11
CA ALA A 122 -19.90 9.30 14.03
C ALA A 122 -19.71 8.73 15.45
N THR A 123 -20.63 7.88 15.90
CA THR A 123 -20.52 7.21 17.20
C THR A 123 -19.35 6.23 17.24
N LEU A 124 -19.18 5.41 16.19
CA LEU A 124 -18.06 4.46 16.07
C LEU A 124 -16.71 5.17 16.05
N LEU A 125 -16.63 6.31 15.36
CA LEU A 125 -15.39 7.10 15.28
C LEU A 125 -15.08 7.83 16.59
N ALA A 126 -16.07 8.44 17.24
CA ALA A 126 -15.83 9.36 18.34
C ALA A 126 -15.91 8.70 19.73
N ARG A 127 -16.64 7.60 19.86
CA ARG A 127 -16.95 6.99 21.18
C ARG A 127 -16.81 5.47 21.22
N PRO A 128 -15.67 4.91 20.69
CA PRO A 128 -15.40 3.48 20.82
C PRO A 128 -15.17 3.11 22.29
N THR A 129 -15.65 1.96 22.71
CA THR A 129 -15.55 1.54 24.15
C THR A 129 -14.25 0.82 24.48
N PHE A 130 -13.60 0.20 23.51
CA PHE A 130 -12.39 -0.63 23.70
C PHE A 130 -12.56 -1.64 24.83
N SER A 131 -13.66 -2.39 24.81
CA SER A 131 -14.00 -3.31 25.88
C SER A 131 -12.96 -4.42 26.00
N PRO A 132 -12.48 -4.76 27.22
CA PRO A 132 -11.44 -5.79 27.40
C PRO A 132 -11.81 -7.17 26.84
N PRO A 133 -13.06 -7.67 26.94
CA PRO A 133 -13.44 -8.94 26.33
C PRO A 133 -13.33 -8.94 24.80
N GLU A 134 -13.75 -7.86 24.12
CA GLU A 134 -13.67 -7.74 22.68
C GLU A 134 -12.21 -7.57 22.21
N LEU A 135 -11.38 -6.84 22.92
CA LEU A 135 -9.95 -6.76 22.66
C LEU A 135 -9.29 -8.14 22.74
N ALA A 136 -9.57 -8.88 23.84
CA ALA A 136 -9.03 -10.24 24.01
C ALA A 136 -9.50 -11.20 22.91
N ARG A 137 -10.73 -11.05 22.42
CA ARG A 137 -11.26 -11.80 21.28
C ARG A 137 -10.51 -11.43 20.00
N LEU A 138 -10.39 -10.13 19.71
CA LEU A 138 -9.70 -9.63 18.51
C LEU A 138 -8.23 -10.03 18.47
N LEU A 139 -7.53 -10.00 19.60
CA LEU A 139 -6.13 -10.44 19.67
C LEU A 139 -5.98 -11.94 19.36
N ARG A 140 -6.89 -12.81 19.84
CA ARG A 140 -6.90 -14.23 19.45
C ARG A 140 -7.18 -14.44 17.96
N GLU A 141 -8.13 -13.68 17.38
CA GLU A 141 -8.40 -13.69 15.94
C GLU A 141 -7.14 -13.27 15.16
N ALA A 142 -6.49 -12.18 15.58
CA ALA A 142 -5.26 -11.69 14.94
C ALA A 142 -4.09 -12.69 15.08
N GLU A 143 -3.94 -13.40 16.21
CA GLU A 143 -2.94 -14.49 16.35
C GLU A 143 -3.25 -15.63 15.36
N ALA A 144 -4.52 -16.03 15.23
CA ALA A 144 -4.92 -17.08 14.28
C ALA A 144 -4.63 -16.67 12.83
N GLU A 145 -4.96 -15.42 12.43
CA GLU A 145 -4.60 -14.86 11.12
C GLU A 145 -3.08 -14.88 10.87
N LEU A 146 -2.28 -14.60 11.90
CA LEU A 146 -0.81 -14.66 11.80
C LEU A 146 -0.29 -16.08 11.60
N ILE A 147 -0.96 -17.08 12.18
CA ILE A 147 -0.62 -18.51 12.01
C ILE A 147 -0.99 -18.95 10.60
N GLU A 148 -2.23 -18.68 10.16
CA GLU A 148 -2.71 -19.00 8.82
C GLU A 148 -1.84 -18.35 7.72
N ALA A 149 -1.42 -17.10 7.92
CA ALA A 149 -0.55 -16.40 6.98
C ALA A 149 0.83 -17.06 6.77
N ARG A 150 1.20 -18.06 7.59
CA ARG A 150 2.42 -18.87 7.38
C ARG A 150 2.26 -19.86 6.22
N ASP A 151 1.03 -20.15 5.82
CA ASP A 151 0.76 -21.07 4.71
C ASP A 151 0.89 -20.38 3.35
N SER A 152 0.89 -19.06 3.30
CA SER A 152 1.16 -18.30 2.07
C SER A 152 2.65 -18.10 1.86
N ASP A 153 3.26 -18.95 1.04
CA ASP A 153 4.70 -18.89 0.73
C ASP A 153 5.08 -17.54 0.08
N ARG A 154 4.21 -17.00 -0.78
CA ARG A 154 4.40 -15.66 -1.36
C ARG A 154 4.43 -14.56 -0.30
N ALA A 155 3.53 -14.60 0.67
CA ALA A 155 3.51 -13.61 1.75
C ALA A 155 4.73 -13.76 2.68
N LEU A 156 5.18 -15.00 2.92
CA LEU A 156 6.41 -15.29 3.66
C LEU A 156 7.64 -14.70 2.96
N CYS A 157 7.76 -14.95 1.66
CA CYS A 157 8.88 -14.46 0.84
C CYS A 157 8.94 -12.92 0.85
N SER A 158 7.82 -12.27 0.53
CA SER A 158 7.74 -10.80 0.55
C SER A 158 8.07 -10.21 1.92
N ARG A 159 7.64 -10.87 3.00
CA ARG A 159 7.95 -10.44 4.37
C ARG A 159 9.42 -10.60 4.72
N ALA A 160 10.02 -11.73 4.37
CA ALA A 160 11.46 -11.97 4.60
C ALA A 160 12.30 -10.94 3.83
N PHE A 161 11.96 -10.70 2.57
CA PHE A 161 12.55 -9.66 1.74
C PHE A 161 12.45 -8.27 2.39
N ARG A 162 11.23 -7.79 2.70
CA ARG A 162 11.04 -6.44 3.27
C ARG A 162 11.73 -6.26 4.62
N ARG A 163 11.65 -7.27 5.51
CA ARG A 163 12.33 -7.25 6.80
C ARG A 163 13.84 -7.13 6.65
N THR A 164 14.41 -7.73 5.62
CA THR A 164 15.85 -7.70 5.33
C THR A 164 16.26 -6.38 4.68
N LEU A 165 15.52 -5.94 3.66
CA LEU A 165 15.81 -4.69 2.96
C LEU A 165 15.71 -3.48 3.90
N PHE A 166 14.65 -3.42 4.69
CA PHE A 166 14.34 -2.32 5.60
C PHE A 166 14.68 -2.64 7.07
N ALA A 167 15.80 -3.35 7.30
CA ALA A 167 16.19 -3.74 8.65
C ALA A 167 16.35 -2.51 9.57
N GLY A 168 15.64 -2.51 10.70
CA GLY A 168 15.63 -1.39 11.64
C GLY A 168 14.71 -0.22 11.27
N HIS A 169 14.17 -0.18 10.07
CA HIS A 169 13.29 0.86 9.56
C HIS A 169 11.80 0.47 9.70
N PRO A 170 10.86 1.43 9.89
CA PRO A 170 9.41 1.13 9.98
C PRO A 170 8.86 0.35 8.79
N TYR A 171 9.35 0.57 7.57
CA TYR A 171 8.91 -0.16 6.37
C TYR A 171 9.24 -1.66 6.41
N GLY A 172 10.17 -2.09 7.24
CA GLY A 172 10.47 -3.51 7.50
C GLY A 172 9.58 -4.17 8.55
N ARG A 173 8.78 -3.39 9.29
CA ARG A 173 7.86 -3.91 10.30
C ARG A 173 6.63 -4.52 9.65
N ARG A 174 6.03 -5.49 10.34
CA ARG A 174 4.78 -6.10 9.89
C ARG A 174 3.59 -5.31 10.40
N ILE A 175 2.74 -4.79 9.52
CA ILE A 175 1.52 -4.05 9.88
C ILE A 175 0.61 -4.86 10.82
N ALA A 176 0.53 -6.17 10.61
CA ALA A 176 -0.25 -7.07 11.47
C ALA A 176 0.47 -7.45 12.78
N GLY A 177 1.66 -6.93 13.02
CA GLY A 177 2.48 -7.32 14.17
C GLY A 177 3.01 -8.76 14.10
N THR A 178 3.44 -9.26 15.23
CA THR A 178 3.88 -10.64 15.47
C THR A 178 3.15 -11.19 16.69
N ILE A 179 3.13 -12.51 16.87
CA ILE A 179 2.48 -13.11 18.05
C ILE A 179 3.04 -12.55 19.36
N PRO A 180 4.38 -12.40 19.54
CA PRO A 180 4.90 -11.74 20.75
C PRO A 180 4.42 -10.32 20.93
N THR A 181 4.44 -9.48 19.88
CA THR A 181 4.05 -8.06 19.99
C THR A 181 2.55 -7.89 20.22
N LEU A 182 1.70 -8.76 19.62
CA LEU A 182 0.26 -8.73 19.87
C LEU A 182 -0.10 -9.04 21.33
N ARG A 183 0.62 -9.98 21.97
CA ARG A 183 0.41 -10.37 23.37
C ARG A 183 0.76 -9.27 24.36
N GLU A 184 1.57 -8.32 23.94
CA GLU A 184 1.96 -7.17 24.75
C GLU A 184 0.97 -5.99 24.64
N ILE A 185 0.03 -6.02 23.67
CA ILE A 185 -0.95 -4.94 23.46
C ILE A 185 -2.00 -4.98 24.57
N THR A 186 -2.12 -3.89 25.29
CA THR A 186 -3.12 -3.70 26.35
C THR A 186 -4.28 -2.80 25.85
N ARG A 187 -5.36 -2.80 26.61
CA ARG A 187 -6.48 -1.86 26.40
C ARG A 187 -6.04 -0.40 26.51
N ASP A 188 -5.13 -0.10 27.40
CA ASP A 188 -4.62 1.25 27.59
C ASP A 188 -3.71 1.71 26.45
N ASP A 189 -2.94 0.79 25.85
CA ASP A 189 -2.19 1.07 24.62
C ASP A 189 -3.15 1.44 23.48
N VAL A 190 -4.22 0.67 23.30
CA VAL A 190 -5.26 0.96 22.28
C VAL A 190 -5.91 2.31 22.51
N ALA A 191 -6.31 2.61 23.74
CA ALA A 191 -6.94 3.87 24.11
C ALA A 191 -5.98 5.07 23.91
N ALA A 192 -4.73 4.91 24.30
CA ALA A 192 -3.71 5.95 24.14
C ALA A 192 -3.37 6.20 22.66
N PHE A 193 -3.23 5.13 21.86
CA PHE A 193 -3.02 5.25 20.42
C PHE A 193 -4.20 5.95 19.74
N TYR A 194 -5.43 5.54 20.05
CA TYR A 194 -6.63 6.18 19.54
C TYR A 194 -6.68 7.67 19.92
N ALA A 195 -6.55 8.01 21.20
CA ALA A 195 -6.63 9.40 21.67
C ALA A 195 -5.59 10.32 21.02
N ARG A 196 -4.42 9.79 20.67
CA ARG A 196 -3.35 10.54 20.02
C ARG A 196 -3.57 10.70 18.53
N HIS A 197 -4.05 9.67 17.84
CA HIS A 197 -4.01 9.59 16.37
C HIS A 197 -5.36 9.84 15.68
N TYR A 198 -6.48 9.57 16.36
CA TYR A 198 -7.82 9.76 15.81
C TYR A 198 -8.38 11.13 16.22
N THR A 199 -7.86 12.18 15.59
CA THR A 199 -8.18 13.57 15.90
C THR A 199 -8.60 14.31 14.64
N ARG A 200 -9.36 15.44 14.79
CA ARG A 200 -9.81 16.25 13.65
C ARG A 200 -8.63 16.75 12.82
N ARG A 201 -7.59 17.24 13.48
CA ARG A 201 -6.39 17.78 12.82
C ARG A 201 -5.59 16.74 12.04
N ASN A 202 -5.72 15.46 12.38
CA ASN A 202 -5.07 14.36 11.69
C ASN A 202 -5.96 13.70 10.63
N ALA A 203 -7.24 14.11 10.54
CA ALA A 203 -8.24 13.51 9.67
C ALA A 203 -8.35 14.21 8.31
N LEU A 204 -8.53 13.42 7.26
CA LEU A 204 -8.93 13.84 5.92
C LEU A 204 -10.20 13.07 5.56
N VAL A 205 -11.13 13.72 4.86
CA VAL A 205 -12.36 13.05 4.44
C VAL A 205 -12.48 13.09 2.92
N ALA A 206 -12.69 11.94 2.31
CA ALA A 206 -12.96 11.81 0.88
C ALA A 206 -14.35 11.19 0.70
N ILE A 207 -15.21 11.85 -0.06
CA ILE A 207 -16.61 11.45 -0.28
C ILE A 207 -16.89 11.38 -1.77
N SER A 208 -17.52 10.29 -2.20
CA SER A 208 -17.91 10.12 -3.60
C SER A 208 -19.27 9.43 -3.71
N GLY A 209 -19.95 9.65 -4.84
CA GLY A 209 -21.21 9.02 -5.16
C GLY A 209 -22.39 9.98 -5.25
N ASP A 210 -23.57 9.50 -4.90
CA ASP A 210 -24.84 10.25 -5.02
C ASP A 210 -24.99 11.28 -3.89
N ILE A 211 -24.17 12.30 -3.94
CA ILE A 211 -24.10 13.35 -2.92
C ILE A 211 -23.64 14.68 -3.53
N GLU A 212 -24.30 15.76 -3.14
CA GLU A 212 -23.90 17.10 -3.53
C GLU A 212 -22.78 17.64 -2.62
N PRO A 213 -21.88 18.52 -3.12
CA PRO A 213 -20.76 19.03 -2.35
C PRO A 213 -21.15 19.65 -0.99
N GLY A 214 -22.22 20.42 -0.94
CA GLY A 214 -22.71 21.05 0.30
C GLY A 214 -23.24 20.03 1.33
N GLU A 215 -23.81 18.91 0.87
CA GLU A 215 -24.22 17.80 1.73
C GLU A 215 -22.99 16.99 2.20
N ALA A 216 -22.04 16.76 1.30
CA ALA A 216 -20.79 16.07 1.63
C ALA A 216 -20.01 16.77 2.75
N HIS A 217 -19.91 18.10 2.71
CA HIS A 217 -19.27 18.85 3.80
C HIS A 217 -20.02 18.69 5.13
N ARG A 218 -21.37 18.72 5.13
CA ARG A 218 -22.15 18.46 6.36
C ARG A 218 -21.96 17.06 6.89
N VAL A 219 -21.86 16.08 6.01
CA VAL A 219 -21.58 14.68 6.37
C VAL A 219 -20.20 14.56 7.01
N ALA A 220 -19.18 15.16 6.40
CA ALA A 220 -17.82 15.16 6.95
C ALA A 220 -17.77 15.83 8.35
N GLU A 221 -18.41 16.98 8.52
CA GLU A 221 -18.49 17.66 9.81
C GLU A 221 -19.20 16.79 10.87
N ARG A 222 -20.30 16.11 10.52
CA ARG A 222 -21.00 15.20 11.45
C ARG A 222 -20.12 14.03 11.86
N LEU A 223 -19.40 13.41 10.92
CA LEU A 223 -18.48 12.30 11.21
C LEU A 223 -17.34 12.71 12.15
N LEU A 224 -16.80 13.90 11.96
CA LEU A 224 -15.65 14.36 12.72
C LEU A 224 -16.04 15.12 14.00
N SER A 225 -17.31 15.50 14.20
CA SER A 225 -17.77 16.41 15.27
C SER A 225 -17.43 15.93 16.69
N GLY A 226 -17.41 14.61 16.92
CA GLY A 226 -17.10 14.02 18.22
C GLY A 226 -15.61 13.73 18.46
N LEU A 227 -14.75 13.91 17.44
CA LEU A 227 -13.32 13.73 17.60
C LEU A 227 -12.69 14.96 18.28
N PRO A 228 -11.67 14.76 19.15
CA PRO A 228 -10.91 15.87 19.70
C PRO A 228 -10.15 16.62 18.60
N GLU A 229 -9.89 17.92 18.80
CA GLU A 229 -9.11 18.71 17.85
C GLU A 229 -7.73 18.11 17.59
N GLY A 230 -7.00 17.78 18.65
CA GLY A 230 -5.68 17.16 18.62
C GLY A 230 -4.56 18.07 18.17
N GLU A 231 -3.37 17.49 18.08
CA GLU A 231 -2.16 18.15 17.57
C GLU A 231 -1.73 17.54 16.25
N ALA A 232 -0.94 18.28 15.49
CA ALA A 232 -0.31 17.73 14.28
C ALA A 232 0.66 16.60 14.65
N ILE A 233 0.52 15.46 14.00
CA ILE A 233 1.36 14.29 14.25
C ILE A 233 2.55 14.33 13.30
N PRO A 234 3.78 14.39 13.82
CA PRO A 234 4.97 14.34 12.98
C PRO A 234 5.07 12.96 12.31
N ASP A 235 5.57 12.93 11.08
CA ASP A 235 5.90 11.67 10.43
C ASP A 235 7.09 11.02 11.16
N PRO A 236 6.94 9.80 11.69
CA PRO A 236 8.03 9.10 12.37
C PRO A 236 9.01 8.45 11.39
N VAL A 237 8.71 8.47 10.09
CA VAL A 237 9.47 7.80 9.05
C VAL A 237 10.48 8.78 8.46
N THR A 238 11.70 8.33 8.28
CA THR A 238 12.75 9.01 7.53
C THR A 238 13.02 8.23 6.24
N ASP A 239 13.84 8.76 5.35
CA ASP A 239 14.24 8.01 4.17
C ASP A 239 15.02 6.74 4.56
N PRO A 240 14.67 5.56 4.01
CA PRO A 240 15.35 4.31 4.35
C PRO A 240 16.84 4.34 4.01
N PRO A 241 17.70 3.83 4.89
CA PRO A 241 19.14 3.74 4.59
C PRO A 241 19.38 2.75 3.45
N ALA A 242 20.37 3.07 2.61
CA ALA A 242 20.86 2.13 1.60
C ALA A 242 21.43 0.87 2.28
N ARG A 243 21.18 -0.29 1.67
CA ARG A 243 21.75 -1.56 2.09
C ARG A 243 22.75 -2.02 1.04
N PRO A 244 24.07 -1.90 1.29
CA PRO A 244 25.07 -2.30 0.31
C PRO A 244 25.24 -3.82 0.25
N GLY A 245 25.54 -4.31 -0.95
CA GLY A 245 25.87 -5.69 -1.25
C GLY A 245 24.65 -6.60 -1.43
N ARG A 246 24.89 -7.77 -2.03
CA ARG A 246 23.87 -8.81 -2.22
C ARG A 246 23.64 -9.60 -0.93
N CYS A 247 22.39 -9.85 -0.60
CA CYS A 247 21.99 -10.62 0.58
C CYS A 247 20.91 -11.62 0.23
N LEU A 248 21.20 -12.90 0.39
CA LEU A 248 20.21 -13.98 0.28
C LEU A 248 19.53 -14.22 1.64
N VAL A 249 18.22 -14.26 1.64
CA VAL A 249 17.42 -14.71 2.78
C VAL A 249 16.55 -15.88 2.35
N PHE A 250 16.86 -17.05 2.90
CA PHE A 250 16.17 -18.30 2.61
C PHE A 250 15.22 -18.65 3.76
N VAL A 251 13.97 -18.96 3.42
CA VAL A 251 12.98 -19.52 4.36
C VAL A 251 12.71 -20.96 3.95
N ASP A 252 13.24 -21.89 4.74
CA ASP A 252 13.03 -23.32 4.49
C ASP A 252 11.60 -23.74 4.81
N LYS A 253 10.93 -24.30 3.82
CA LYS A 253 9.64 -24.98 3.94
C LYS A 253 9.71 -26.32 3.22
N PRO A 254 9.67 -27.44 3.95
CA PRO A 254 9.76 -28.75 3.34
C PRO A 254 8.57 -29.05 2.40
N GLU A 255 8.80 -29.94 1.46
CA GLU A 255 7.79 -30.46 0.52
C GLU A 255 7.15 -29.41 -0.39
N ARG A 256 7.88 -28.35 -0.76
CA ARG A 256 7.41 -27.35 -1.71
C ARG A 256 7.84 -27.67 -3.13
N THR A 257 6.85 -27.91 -3.99
CA THR A 257 7.07 -28.15 -5.43
C THR A 257 7.32 -26.83 -6.20
N GLN A 258 6.98 -25.70 -5.61
CA GLN A 258 7.25 -24.37 -6.16
C GLN A 258 8.10 -23.55 -5.20
N THR A 259 8.97 -22.70 -5.76
CA THR A 259 9.84 -21.79 -5.02
C THR A 259 9.36 -20.37 -5.22
N GLN A 260 9.03 -19.67 -4.14
CA GLN A 260 8.72 -18.23 -4.23
C GLN A 260 10.03 -17.45 -4.18
N MET A 261 10.21 -16.52 -5.11
CA MET A 261 11.38 -15.64 -5.15
C MET A 261 10.94 -14.19 -5.23
N VAL A 262 11.60 -13.34 -4.46
CA VAL A 262 11.51 -11.87 -4.54
C VAL A 262 12.92 -11.31 -4.54
N ILE A 263 13.30 -10.65 -5.62
CA ILE A 263 14.62 -10.03 -5.81
C ILE A 263 14.40 -8.54 -5.91
N GLY A 264 15.25 -7.74 -5.25
CA GLY A 264 15.15 -6.30 -5.41
C GLY A 264 16.00 -5.52 -4.42
N GLY A 265 15.86 -4.23 -4.47
CA GLY A 265 16.59 -3.28 -3.65
C GLY A 265 15.76 -2.04 -3.34
N LEU A 266 16.42 -1.00 -2.87
CA LEU A 266 15.77 0.28 -2.60
C LEU A 266 15.41 0.95 -3.93
N GLY A 267 14.18 1.40 -4.06
CA GLY A 267 13.65 2.12 -5.22
C GLY A 267 13.65 3.64 -5.03
N THR A 268 12.63 4.30 -5.55
CA THR A 268 12.44 5.76 -5.50
C THR A 268 11.27 6.15 -4.61
N ASP A 269 11.09 7.44 -4.39
CA ASP A 269 9.85 8.07 -3.92
C ASP A 269 9.21 8.91 -5.03
N ALA A 270 8.05 9.49 -4.77
CA ALA A 270 7.29 10.26 -5.76
C ALA A 270 7.91 11.62 -6.12
N HIS A 271 8.82 12.15 -5.29
CA HIS A 271 9.53 13.41 -5.52
C HIS A 271 10.83 13.20 -6.30
N ASP A 272 11.25 11.96 -6.49
CA ASP A 272 12.45 11.66 -7.27
C ASP A 272 12.27 12.09 -8.75
N PRO A 273 13.16 12.90 -9.32
CA PRO A 273 13.05 13.33 -10.71
C PRO A 273 13.05 12.18 -11.72
N ASP A 274 13.63 11.04 -11.35
CA ASP A 274 13.67 9.83 -12.19
C ASP A 274 12.42 8.95 -12.06
N HIS A 275 11.52 9.27 -11.12
CA HIS A 275 10.42 8.40 -10.75
C HIS A 275 9.52 8.00 -11.95
N MET A 276 9.10 8.96 -12.77
CA MET A 276 8.27 8.68 -13.94
C MET A 276 9.02 7.90 -15.03
N ALA A 277 10.25 8.27 -15.29
CA ALA A 277 11.09 7.57 -16.25
C ALA A 277 11.37 6.13 -15.82
N LEU A 278 11.60 5.92 -14.52
CA LEU A 278 11.76 4.58 -13.94
C LEU A 278 10.48 3.75 -14.02
N LEU A 279 9.30 4.38 -13.84
CA LEU A 279 8.03 3.67 -14.04
C LEU A 279 7.92 3.12 -15.45
N VAL A 280 8.13 3.99 -16.44
CA VAL A 280 8.01 3.60 -17.84
C VAL A 280 8.96 2.43 -18.13
N ALA A 281 10.23 2.54 -17.71
CA ALA A 281 11.20 1.48 -17.87
C ALA A 281 10.81 0.19 -17.14
N ASN A 282 10.35 0.29 -15.89
CA ASN A 282 9.89 -0.87 -15.12
C ASN A 282 8.65 -1.52 -15.75
N THR A 283 7.75 -0.74 -16.34
CA THR A 283 6.55 -1.28 -17.00
C THR A 283 6.93 -2.13 -18.23
N ALA A 284 7.97 -1.74 -18.97
CA ALA A 284 8.53 -2.56 -20.06
C ALA A 284 9.21 -3.82 -19.52
N PHE A 285 9.92 -3.69 -18.41
CA PHE A 285 10.70 -4.79 -17.84
C PHE A 285 9.83 -5.88 -17.21
N GLY A 286 8.85 -5.52 -16.37
CA GLY A 286 8.04 -6.50 -15.65
C GLY A 286 6.64 -6.02 -15.26
N GLY A 287 6.18 -4.85 -15.74
CA GLY A 287 4.90 -4.26 -15.35
C GLY A 287 3.70 -4.74 -16.17
N THR A 288 3.90 -5.47 -17.28
CA THR A 288 2.80 -5.94 -18.14
C THR A 288 2.90 -7.44 -18.43
N PHE A 289 1.80 -8.00 -18.95
CA PHE A 289 1.77 -9.40 -19.37
C PHE A 289 2.69 -9.70 -20.59
N SER A 290 3.02 -8.69 -21.38
CA SER A 290 3.97 -8.77 -22.49
C SER A 290 5.35 -8.23 -22.16
N SER A 291 5.64 -7.94 -20.89
CA SER A 291 6.92 -7.44 -20.43
C SER A 291 8.05 -8.45 -20.59
N ARG A 292 9.29 -7.96 -20.52
CA ARG A 292 10.50 -8.76 -20.71
C ARG A 292 10.58 -9.95 -19.76
N LEU A 293 10.30 -9.75 -18.45
CA LEU A 293 10.25 -10.84 -17.46
C LEU A 293 9.22 -11.92 -17.83
N MET A 294 7.99 -11.51 -18.18
CA MET A 294 6.94 -12.44 -18.56
C MET A 294 7.31 -13.24 -19.83
N GLN A 295 7.90 -12.59 -20.82
CA GLN A 295 8.32 -13.24 -22.05
C GLN A 295 9.44 -14.25 -21.78
N GLU A 296 10.44 -13.89 -21.01
CA GLU A 296 11.61 -14.74 -20.79
C GLU A 296 11.31 -15.90 -19.82
N VAL A 297 10.61 -15.65 -18.72
CA VAL A 297 10.37 -16.65 -17.67
C VAL A 297 9.17 -17.55 -18.02
N ARG A 298 8.04 -16.91 -18.43
CA ARG A 298 6.80 -17.67 -18.67
C ARG A 298 6.67 -18.15 -20.12
N ALA A 299 6.72 -17.23 -21.08
CA ALA A 299 6.35 -17.58 -22.46
C ALA A 299 7.41 -18.48 -23.12
N LYS A 300 8.70 -18.19 -22.95
CA LYS A 300 9.78 -18.96 -23.59
C LYS A 300 10.18 -20.22 -22.81
N ARG A 301 10.13 -20.19 -21.46
CA ARG A 301 10.66 -21.29 -20.62
C ARG A 301 9.60 -22.06 -19.87
N GLY A 302 8.43 -21.46 -19.63
CA GLY A 302 7.36 -22.11 -18.87
C GLY A 302 7.69 -22.33 -17.38
N TRP A 303 8.71 -21.66 -16.84
CA TRP A 303 9.19 -21.89 -15.48
C TRP A 303 8.27 -21.36 -14.40
N SER A 304 7.58 -20.26 -14.65
CA SER A 304 6.63 -19.68 -13.71
C SER A 304 5.34 -19.26 -14.40
N TYR A 305 4.20 -19.40 -13.72
CA TYR A 305 2.92 -18.89 -14.22
C TYR A 305 2.91 -17.35 -14.35
N GLY A 306 3.70 -16.66 -13.53
CA GLY A 306 3.85 -15.22 -13.56
C GLY A 306 5.26 -14.79 -13.23
N ALA A 307 5.68 -13.69 -13.85
CA ALA A 307 6.90 -12.97 -13.54
C ALA A 307 6.59 -11.48 -13.64
N SER A 308 6.97 -10.71 -12.64
CA SER A 308 6.63 -9.28 -12.61
C SER A 308 7.70 -8.46 -11.88
N SER A 309 7.80 -7.18 -12.23
CA SER A 309 8.55 -6.21 -11.44
C SER A 309 7.67 -5.04 -11.03
N ARG A 310 8.03 -4.42 -9.92
CA ARG A 310 7.35 -3.26 -9.37
C ARG A 310 8.37 -2.28 -8.81
N ALA A 311 8.25 -1.01 -9.18
CA ALA A 311 8.85 0.10 -8.47
C ALA A 311 7.78 0.65 -7.52
N GLY A 312 7.89 0.35 -6.23
CA GLY A 312 6.99 0.85 -5.20
C GLY A 312 7.40 2.24 -4.74
N PHE A 313 6.47 2.97 -4.15
CA PHE A 313 6.73 4.20 -3.42
C PHE A 313 5.75 4.36 -2.24
N ASP A 314 6.17 5.13 -1.26
CA ASP A 314 5.39 5.62 -0.13
C ASP A 314 5.81 7.10 0.05
N ARG A 315 5.64 7.71 1.19
CA ARG A 315 6.19 9.06 1.50
C ARG A 315 7.71 9.15 1.33
N HIS A 316 8.40 8.03 1.47
CA HIS A 316 9.83 7.87 1.28
C HIS A 316 10.09 6.73 0.31
N ARG A 317 11.36 6.53 -0.07
CA ARG A 317 11.71 5.45 -1.00
C ARG A 317 11.20 4.10 -0.53
N ASP A 318 10.48 3.40 -1.40
CA ASP A 318 10.08 2.01 -1.18
C ASP A 318 10.94 1.07 -2.04
N ALA A 319 10.60 -0.19 -2.09
CA ALA A 319 11.36 -1.21 -2.79
C ALA A 319 11.09 -1.23 -4.30
N PHE A 320 12.14 -1.40 -5.10
CA PHE A 320 12.05 -2.06 -6.39
C PHE A 320 12.10 -3.56 -6.18
N THR A 321 11.17 -4.31 -6.79
CA THR A 321 11.08 -5.77 -6.63
C THR A 321 10.81 -6.47 -7.95
N MET A 322 11.40 -7.65 -8.13
CA MET A 322 11.02 -8.67 -9.12
C MET A 322 10.43 -9.86 -8.36
N TRP A 323 9.41 -10.49 -8.90
CA TRP A 323 8.75 -11.66 -8.30
C TRP A 323 8.50 -12.75 -9.32
N THR A 324 8.83 -14.00 -8.93
CA THR A 324 8.52 -15.24 -9.67
C THR A 324 8.19 -16.38 -8.72
N ALA A 325 7.62 -17.46 -9.28
CA ALA A 325 7.31 -18.69 -8.57
C ALA A 325 7.58 -19.91 -9.47
N PRO A 326 8.84 -20.22 -9.79
CA PRO A 326 9.21 -21.39 -10.59
C PRO A 326 8.98 -22.71 -9.84
N ALA A 327 8.96 -23.82 -10.57
CA ALA A 327 9.10 -25.14 -9.98
C ALA A 327 10.46 -25.26 -9.29
N ALA A 328 10.55 -26.06 -8.22
CA ALA A 328 11.78 -26.19 -7.42
C ALA A 328 13.01 -26.52 -8.28
N GLN A 329 12.87 -27.45 -9.22
CA GLN A 329 13.93 -27.87 -10.14
C GLN A 329 14.45 -26.75 -11.05
N ASP A 330 13.62 -25.73 -11.35
CA ASP A 330 13.96 -24.62 -12.23
C ASP A 330 14.41 -23.37 -11.45
N ALA A 331 14.34 -23.38 -10.13
CA ALA A 331 14.51 -22.22 -9.27
C ALA A 331 15.88 -21.53 -9.45
N ALA A 332 16.97 -22.30 -9.41
CA ALA A 332 18.33 -21.73 -9.57
C ALA A 332 18.55 -21.16 -10.97
N ALA A 333 18.07 -21.86 -12.01
CA ALA A 333 18.16 -21.37 -13.38
C ALA A 333 17.31 -20.10 -13.59
N CYS A 334 16.13 -20.04 -12.97
CA CYS A 334 15.24 -18.89 -13.00
C CYS A 334 15.86 -17.70 -12.27
N LEU A 335 16.45 -17.89 -11.08
CA LEU A 335 17.16 -16.83 -10.35
C LEU A 335 18.32 -16.26 -11.18
N SER A 336 19.15 -17.13 -11.76
CA SER A 336 20.25 -16.72 -12.61
C SER A 336 19.77 -15.92 -13.84
N LEU A 337 18.65 -16.34 -14.45
CA LEU A 337 18.03 -15.60 -15.55
C LEU A 337 17.54 -14.23 -15.12
N GLU A 338 16.84 -14.11 -13.99
CA GLU A 338 16.32 -12.83 -13.51
C GLU A 338 17.43 -11.84 -13.18
N LEU A 339 18.50 -12.29 -12.56
CA LEU A 339 19.68 -11.45 -12.29
C LEU A 339 20.32 -11.01 -13.61
N GLY A 340 20.50 -11.92 -14.58
CA GLY A 340 21.03 -11.57 -15.90
C GLY A 340 20.11 -10.61 -16.69
N LEU A 341 18.79 -10.72 -16.54
CA LEU A 341 17.84 -9.77 -17.14
C LEU A 341 17.92 -8.39 -16.49
N LEU A 342 18.13 -8.31 -15.18
CA LEU A 342 18.33 -7.05 -14.47
C LEU A 342 19.64 -6.39 -14.88
N GLU A 343 20.75 -7.14 -14.98
CA GLU A 343 22.04 -6.68 -15.48
C GLU A 343 21.93 -6.16 -16.93
N ALA A 344 21.22 -6.91 -17.79
CA ALA A 344 20.94 -6.49 -19.16
C ALA A 344 20.11 -5.20 -19.23
N LEU A 345 19.07 -5.08 -18.38
CA LEU A 345 18.26 -3.87 -18.29
C LEU A 345 19.12 -2.64 -17.90
N ARG A 346 20.06 -2.78 -16.97
CA ARG A 346 20.95 -1.69 -16.59
C ARG A 346 21.97 -1.34 -17.66
N ARG A 347 22.55 -2.35 -18.32
CA ARG A 347 23.57 -2.17 -19.35
C ARG A 347 22.99 -1.61 -20.65
N ASP A 348 21.95 -2.26 -21.15
CA ASP A 348 21.38 -2.03 -22.50
C ASP A 348 20.14 -1.14 -22.47
N GLY A 349 19.43 -1.10 -21.33
CA GLY A 349 18.18 -0.36 -21.18
C GLY A 349 16.96 -1.09 -21.76
N ILE A 350 15.87 -0.34 -21.93
CA ILE A 350 14.71 -0.72 -22.73
C ILE A 350 14.93 -0.25 -24.18
N THR A 351 14.20 -0.86 -25.12
CA THR A 351 14.27 -0.50 -26.54
C THR A 351 13.23 0.56 -26.91
N GLU A 352 13.35 1.17 -28.09
CA GLU A 352 12.36 2.13 -28.62
C GLU A 352 10.99 1.49 -28.84
N ASP A 353 10.95 0.22 -29.26
CA ASP A 353 9.70 -0.53 -29.41
C ASP A 353 9.02 -0.79 -28.07
N GLU A 354 9.79 -1.16 -27.03
CA GLU A 354 9.28 -1.31 -25.66
C GLU A 354 8.77 0.01 -25.12
N LEU A 355 9.49 1.12 -25.30
CA LEU A 355 9.06 2.46 -24.89
C LEU A 355 7.75 2.84 -25.56
N THR A 356 7.67 2.69 -26.88
CA THR A 356 6.46 3.01 -27.65
C THR A 356 5.26 2.17 -27.21
N PHE A 357 5.47 0.88 -26.99
CA PHE A 357 4.43 -0.02 -26.49
C PHE A 357 3.94 0.40 -25.10
N VAL A 358 4.87 0.64 -24.16
CA VAL A 358 4.54 0.97 -22.77
C VAL A 358 3.81 2.30 -22.66
N LYS A 359 4.27 3.35 -23.36
CA LYS A 359 3.56 4.63 -23.37
C LYS A 359 2.12 4.47 -23.82
N ARG A 360 1.91 3.76 -24.91
CA ARG A 360 0.57 3.46 -25.43
C ARG A 360 -0.27 2.66 -24.43
N TYR A 361 0.33 1.69 -23.76
CA TYR A 361 -0.33 0.89 -22.74
C TYR A 361 -0.76 1.77 -21.54
N LEU A 362 0.16 2.53 -20.96
CA LEU A 362 -0.08 3.37 -19.79
C LEU A 362 -1.14 4.44 -20.06
N VAL A 363 -1.05 5.12 -21.20
CA VAL A 363 -2.03 6.14 -21.60
C VAL A 363 -3.43 5.54 -21.77
N ARG A 364 -3.53 4.37 -22.41
CA ARG A 364 -4.84 3.74 -22.65
C ARG A 364 -5.43 3.09 -21.41
N SER A 365 -4.61 2.48 -20.55
CA SER A 365 -5.07 1.85 -19.31
C SER A 365 -5.46 2.86 -18.25
N HIS A 366 -4.96 4.11 -18.31
CA HIS A 366 -5.27 5.15 -17.34
C HIS A 366 -6.78 5.44 -17.19
N ALA A 367 -7.53 5.30 -18.28
CA ALA A 367 -8.99 5.46 -18.23
C ALA A 367 -9.65 4.52 -17.19
N PHE A 368 -9.10 3.32 -16.98
CA PHE A 368 -9.59 2.39 -15.97
C PHE A 368 -9.19 2.75 -14.55
N GLU A 369 -8.23 3.64 -14.36
CA GLU A 369 -7.81 4.12 -13.03
C GLU A 369 -8.66 5.29 -12.53
N ILE A 370 -9.41 5.95 -13.42
CA ILE A 370 -10.23 7.14 -13.12
C ILE A 370 -11.71 7.00 -13.53
N ASP A 371 -12.15 5.82 -13.95
CA ASP A 371 -13.49 5.58 -14.50
C ASP A 371 -14.65 5.85 -13.52
N THR A 372 -14.40 5.76 -12.21
CA THR A 372 -15.41 6.01 -11.17
C THR A 372 -15.08 7.23 -10.31
N ALA A 373 -16.11 7.89 -9.76
CA ALA A 373 -15.94 8.97 -8.79
C ALA A 373 -15.12 8.53 -7.57
N ARG A 374 -15.31 7.29 -7.11
CA ARG A 374 -14.54 6.69 -6.01
C ARG A 374 -13.04 6.64 -6.31
N LYS A 375 -12.64 6.22 -7.52
CA LYS A 375 -11.22 6.18 -7.92
C LYS A 375 -10.62 7.58 -7.99
N ARG A 376 -11.35 8.54 -8.58
CA ARG A 376 -10.87 9.92 -8.70
C ARG A 376 -10.68 10.60 -7.34
N VAL A 377 -11.65 10.47 -6.41
CA VAL A 377 -11.49 11.05 -5.08
C VAL A 377 -10.38 10.34 -4.29
N HIS A 378 -10.17 9.05 -4.51
CA HIS A 378 -9.10 8.30 -3.87
C HIS A 378 -7.73 8.78 -4.31
N GLN A 379 -7.52 9.06 -5.60
CA GLN A 379 -6.28 9.66 -6.10
C GLN A 379 -5.98 11.01 -5.42
N LYS A 380 -6.98 11.89 -5.30
CA LYS A 380 -6.83 13.16 -4.57
C LYS A 380 -6.48 12.97 -3.09
N LEU A 381 -7.04 11.93 -2.47
CA LEU A 381 -6.72 11.57 -1.09
C LEU A 381 -5.27 11.06 -0.97
N GLU A 382 -4.82 10.24 -1.90
CA GLU A 382 -3.44 9.73 -1.95
C GLU A 382 -2.42 10.87 -2.09
N GLU A 383 -2.69 11.89 -2.91
CA GLU A 383 -1.81 13.07 -3.03
C GLU A 383 -1.51 13.69 -1.67
N ILE A 384 -2.53 13.81 -0.82
CA ILE A 384 -2.37 14.39 0.52
C ILE A 384 -1.77 13.39 1.50
N LEU A 385 -2.19 12.12 1.47
CA LEU A 385 -1.72 11.09 2.42
C LEU A 385 -0.24 10.76 2.23
N TYR A 386 0.21 10.69 0.99
CA TYR A 386 1.59 10.32 0.64
C TYR A 386 2.47 11.53 0.33
N ASP A 387 1.95 12.75 0.55
CA ASP A 387 2.70 13.98 0.31
C ASP A 387 3.25 14.04 -1.13
N LEU A 388 2.39 13.70 -2.11
CA LEU A 388 2.78 13.68 -3.51
C LEU A 388 2.94 15.10 -4.08
N PRO A 389 3.73 15.28 -5.13
CA PRO A 389 3.82 16.58 -5.82
C PRO A 389 2.45 17.09 -6.26
N GLU A 390 2.21 18.38 -6.18
CA GLU A 390 0.95 19.00 -6.58
C GLU A 390 0.61 18.70 -8.05
N GLY A 391 -0.63 18.29 -8.31
CA GLY A 391 -1.08 17.88 -9.64
C GLY A 391 -0.50 16.56 -10.12
N TYR A 392 -0.08 15.73 -9.18
CA TYR A 392 0.56 14.44 -9.43
C TYR A 392 -0.29 13.55 -10.33
N HIS A 393 -1.59 13.46 -10.18
CA HIS A 393 -2.47 12.67 -11.04
C HIS A 393 -2.92 13.43 -12.30
N GLU A 394 -3.08 14.75 -12.20
CA GLU A 394 -3.58 15.57 -13.32
C GLU A 394 -2.61 15.60 -14.51
N THR A 395 -1.32 15.56 -14.24
CA THR A 395 -0.27 15.65 -15.28
C THR A 395 0.28 14.29 -15.71
N TYR A 396 -0.24 13.19 -15.16
CA TYR A 396 0.24 11.83 -15.40
C TYR A 396 0.40 11.49 -16.88
N LEU A 397 -0.66 11.65 -17.68
CA LEU A 397 -0.64 11.29 -19.11
C LEU A 397 0.42 12.06 -19.88
N LYS A 398 0.51 13.38 -19.63
CA LYS A 398 1.51 14.24 -20.27
C LYS A 398 2.93 13.77 -19.97
N ARG A 399 3.22 13.44 -18.71
CA ARG A 399 4.58 13.01 -18.29
C ARG A 399 4.95 11.64 -18.82
N VAL A 400 4.02 10.70 -18.87
CA VAL A 400 4.26 9.41 -19.54
C VAL A 400 4.62 9.63 -21.01
N GLU A 401 3.90 10.54 -21.70
CA GLU A 401 4.17 10.86 -23.10
C GLU A 401 5.50 11.58 -23.32
N GLU A 402 5.95 12.39 -22.38
CA GLU A 402 7.21 13.16 -22.46
C GLU A 402 8.45 12.33 -22.17
N VAL A 403 8.38 11.20 -21.45
CA VAL A 403 9.56 10.36 -21.15
C VAL A 403 10.27 9.93 -22.43
N THR A 404 11.53 10.25 -22.55
CA THR A 404 12.40 9.80 -23.64
C THR A 404 13.07 8.45 -23.33
N LEU A 405 13.58 7.77 -24.36
CA LEU A 405 14.33 6.53 -24.19
C LEU A 405 15.60 6.77 -23.34
N GLU A 406 16.27 7.89 -23.58
CA GLU A 406 17.47 8.26 -22.84
C GLU A 406 17.17 8.45 -21.34
N GLU A 407 16.09 9.19 -20.98
CA GLU A 407 15.68 9.42 -19.61
C GLU A 407 15.29 8.10 -18.92
N ALA A 408 14.48 7.25 -19.58
CA ALA A 408 14.08 5.94 -19.04
C ALA A 408 15.30 5.07 -18.72
N ASN A 409 16.24 4.96 -19.66
CA ASN A 409 17.45 4.15 -19.48
C ASN A 409 18.44 4.77 -18.49
N ALA A 410 18.52 6.09 -18.43
CA ALA A 410 19.33 6.78 -17.43
C ALA A 410 18.76 6.62 -16.01
N ALA A 411 17.43 6.68 -15.85
CA ALA A 411 16.75 6.43 -14.58
C ALA A 411 17.03 5.02 -14.04
N VAL A 412 16.94 4.00 -14.90
CA VAL A 412 17.32 2.62 -14.53
C VAL A 412 18.73 2.56 -13.99
N ARG A 413 19.71 3.12 -14.72
CA ARG A 413 21.13 3.10 -14.30
C ARG A 413 21.39 3.83 -12.98
N ARG A 414 20.64 4.91 -12.69
CA ARG A 414 20.80 5.68 -11.45
C ARG A 414 20.10 5.08 -10.26
N ARG A 415 18.94 4.42 -10.46
CA ARG A 415 18.02 4.06 -9.36
C ARG A 415 17.91 2.58 -9.08
N ILE A 416 18.27 1.72 -10.02
CA ILE A 416 18.29 0.27 -9.81
C ILE A 416 19.74 -0.18 -9.68
N SER A 417 20.07 -0.78 -8.54
CA SER A 417 21.37 -1.44 -8.33
C SER A 417 21.27 -2.92 -8.72
N GLU A 418 22.31 -3.46 -9.31
CA GLU A 418 22.49 -4.90 -9.52
C GLU A 418 23.34 -5.55 -8.41
N ASP A 419 24.07 -4.71 -7.67
CA ASP A 419 24.98 -5.13 -6.61
C ASP A 419 24.34 -5.06 -5.21
N ASP A 420 23.39 -4.12 -5.01
CA ASP A 420 22.75 -3.89 -3.73
C ASP A 420 21.34 -4.52 -3.72
N LEU A 421 21.31 -5.85 -3.66
CA LEU A 421 20.07 -6.62 -3.78
C LEU A 421 19.82 -7.49 -2.55
N VAL A 422 18.56 -7.56 -2.15
CA VAL A 422 18.03 -8.63 -1.30
C VAL A 422 17.36 -9.67 -2.19
N ILE A 423 17.71 -10.92 -1.99
CA ILE A 423 17.13 -12.07 -2.67
C ILE A 423 16.38 -12.88 -1.61
N GLY A 424 15.05 -12.78 -1.61
CA GLY A 424 14.18 -13.57 -0.74
C GLY A 424 13.75 -14.84 -1.44
N VAL A 425 13.92 -15.98 -0.79
CA VAL A 425 13.54 -17.30 -1.33
C VAL A 425 12.74 -18.07 -0.27
N VAL A 426 11.64 -18.67 -0.68
CA VAL A 426 10.88 -19.65 0.11
C VAL A 426 10.73 -20.93 -0.70
N GLY A 427 11.25 -22.01 -0.18
CA GLY A 427 11.24 -23.33 -0.85
C GLY A 427 11.83 -24.41 0.03
N THR A 428 11.99 -25.63 -0.52
CA THR A 428 12.57 -26.76 0.19
C THR A 428 14.10 -26.71 0.06
N HIS A 429 14.79 -26.42 1.17
CA HIS A 429 16.24 -26.24 1.17
C HIS A 429 17.00 -27.48 0.65
N ALA A 430 16.52 -28.69 0.99
CA ALA A 430 17.13 -29.93 0.53
C ALA A 430 17.12 -30.13 -1.00
N GLU A 431 16.22 -29.40 -1.71
CA GLU A 431 16.09 -29.51 -3.16
C GLU A 431 16.85 -28.42 -3.92
N ILE A 432 16.95 -27.22 -3.33
CA ILE A 432 17.43 -26.04 -4.05
C ILE A 432 18.51 -25.23 -3.29
N GLY A 433 18.71 -25.49 -2.00
CA GLY A 433 19.54 -24.64 -1.13
C GLY A 433 21.00 -24.54 -1.52
N GLU A 434 21.58 -25.59 -2.12
CA GLU A 434 22.97 -25.57 -2.62
C GLU A 434 23.10 -24.89 -3.99
N ALA A 435 21.99 -24.77 -4.72
CA ALA A 435 22.00 -24.24 -6.09
C ALA A 435 21.58 -22.75 -6.16
N VAL A 436 20.95 -22.22 -5.11
CA VAL A 436 20.52 -20.84 -4.94
C VAL A 436 21.42 -20.11 -3.93
#